data_0939948639db93597bb0af17ab58ba29
#
_entry.id   0939948639db93597bb0af17ab58ba29
#
_cell.length_a   1.000
_cell.length_b   1.000
_cell.length_c   1.000
_cell.angle_alpha   90.00
_cell.angle_beta   90.00
_cell.angle_gamma   90.00
#
_symmetry.space_group_name_H-M   'P 1'
#
loop_
_entity.id
_entity.type
_entity.pdbx_description
1 polymer ?
#
loop_
_entity_poly.entity_id
_entity_poly.type
_entity_poly.pdbx_seq_one_letter_code
_entity_poly.pdbx_strand_id
1 'polypeptide(L)'
;MSRLHGQCHCGAVRVEIEGVAAADLPLRACQCGFCRRHGAISTSHPDATISFAGRLTHYRFGHRKSDYLICVDCGCYVGAAVEIDGARYAILNVRGVDLPGFDGREPQPMVYDDETPEERAARRKARWSPADLTELQPSA
;
A
#
# COMPACT_ATOMS: atom_id res chain seq x y z
N MET A 1 -13.46 -15.36 8.07
CA MET A 1 -12.70 -14.10 8.04
C MET A 1 -11.88 -14.05 6.75
N SER A 2 -11.96 -12.96 6.02
CA SER A 2 -11.26 -12.85 4.73
C SER A 2 -9.78 -12.53 4.93
N ARG A 3 -8.94 -13.22 4.19
CA ARG A 3 -7.50 -13.04 4.21
C ARG A 3 -6.96 -13.21 2.79
N LEU A 4 -6.29 -12.17 2.29
CA LEU A 4 -5.71 -12.18 0.95
C LEU A 4 -4.21 -12.05 1.07
N HIS A 5 -3.49 -12.83 0.26
CA HIS A 5 -2.04 -12.84 0.23
C HIS A 5 -1.54 -12.39 -1.13
N GLY A 6 -0.46 -11.62 -1.14
CA GLY A 6 0.25 -11.24 -2.35
C GLY A 6 1.74 -11.23 -2.10
N GLN A 7 2.51 -11.03 -3.16
CA GLN A 7 3.97 -10.95 -3.08
C GLN A 7 4.51 -10.12 -4.24
N CYS A 8 5.71 -9.59 -4.06
CA CYS A 8 6.40 -8.89 -5.13
C CYS A 8 6.81 -9.86 -6.23
N HIS A 9 7.34 -9.34 -7.34
CA HIS A 9 7.67 -10.16 -8.51
C HIS A 9 8.63 -11.31 -8.17
N CYS A 10 9.66 -11.07 -7.35
CA CYS A 10 10.62 -12.12 -7.00
C CYS A 10 10.19 -12.99 -5.80
N GLY A 11 9.13 -12.60 -5.11
CA GLY A 11 8.63 -13.34 -3.95
C GLY A 11 9.33 -13.03 -2.62
N ALA A 12 10.33 -12.16 -2.62
CA ALA A 12 11.08 -11.85 -1.39
C ALA A 12 10.27 -10.99 -0.41
N VAL A 13 9.33 -10.18 -0.91
CA VAL A 13 8.42 -9.40 -0.09
C VAL A 13 7.04 -10.03 -0.16
N ARG A 14 6.45 -10.30 0.98
CA ARG A 14 5.10 -10.87 1.08
C ARG A 14 4.19 -9.90 1.79
N VAL A 15 2.94 -9.86 1.35
CA VAL A 15 1.94 -8.98 1.94
C VAL A 15 0.67 -9.75 2.25
N GLU A 16 -0.09 -9.25 3.21
CA GLU A 16 -1.37 -9.81 3.58
C GLU A 16 -2.32 -8.69 3.92
N ILE A 17 -3.57 -8.81 3.51
CA ILE A 17 -4.66 -7.95 3.96
C ILE A 17 -5.77 -8.83 4.50
N GLU A 18 -6.23 -8.53 5.72
CA GLU A 18 -7.15 -9.38 6.47
C GLU A 18 -8.30 -8.56 7.04
N GLY A 19 -9.50 -9.13 7.04
CA GLY A 19 -10.67 -8.56 7.72
C GLY A 19 -11.78 -8.10 6.81
N VAL A 20 -11.51 -7.87 5.53
CA VAL A 20 -12.50 -7.40 4.55
C VAL A 20 -12.35 -8.24 3.28
N ALA A 21 -13.47 -8.70 2.73
CA ALA A 21 -13.47 -9.49 1.50
C ALA A 21 -13.02 -8.62 0.31
N ALA A 22 -12.39 -9.25 -0.69
CA ALA A 22 -11.89 -8.53 -1.87
C ALA A 22 -13.00 -7.71 -2.55
N ALA A 23 -14.21 -8.26 -2.63
CA ALA A 23 -15.34 -7.57 -3.25
C ALA A 23 -15.72 -6.27 -2.54
N ASP A 24 -15.40 -6.15 -1.25
CA ASP A 24 -15.72 -4.97 -0.45
C ASP A 24 -14.54 -4.01 -0.30
N LEU A 25 -13.38 -4.38 -0.85
CA LEU A 25 -12.23 -3.49 -0.86
C LEU A 25 -12.31 -2.52 -2.04
N PRO A 26 -12.08 -1.23 -1.82
CA PRO A 26 -12.06 -0.27 -2.94
C PRO A 26 -10.81 -0.48 -3.79
N LEU A 27 -10.88 -0.03 -5.03
CA LEU A 27 -9.74 -0.07 -5.94
C LEU A 27 -9.53 1.34 -6.48
N ARG A 28 -8.37 1.94 -6.21
CA ARG A 28 -8.08 3.33 -6.51
C ARG A 28 -6.84 3.45 -7.38
N ALA A 29 -6.90 4.37 -8.34
CA ALA A 29 -5.74 4.73 -9.17
C ALA A 29 -5.36 6.17 -8.83
N CYS A 30 -4.39 6.34 -7.92
CA CYS A 30 -3.86 7.65 -7.60
C CYS A 30 -3.17 8.24 -8.84
N GLN A 31 -3.47 9.49 -9.15
CA GLN A 31 -2.97 10.14 -10.37
C GLN A 31 -1.66 10.90 -10.15
N CYS A 32 -0.99 10.73 -9.01
CA CYS A 32 0.32 11.35 -8.78
C CYS A 32 1.37 10.76 -9.72
N GLY A 33 2.46 11.51 -9.92
CA GLY A 33 3.52 11.09 -10.85
C GLY A 33 4.14 9.74 -10.51
N PHE A 34 4.28 9.44 -9.23
CA PHE A 34 4.84 8.15 -8.78
C PHE A 34 3.91 6.99 -9.16
N CYS A 35 2.63 7.10 -8.75
CA CYS A 35 1.67 6.01 -8.99
C CYS A 35 1.41 5.78 -10.46
N ARG A 36 1.31 6.85 -11.27
CA ARG A 36 1.12 6.71 -12.73
C ARG A 36 2.29 6.01 -13.40
N ARG A 37 3.53 6.32 -12.97
CA ARG A 37 4.72 5.67 -13.56
C ARG A 37 4.78 4.18 -13.26
N HIS A 38 4.25 3.77 -12.12
CA HIS A 38 4.21 2.35 -11.74
C HIS A 38 2.96 1.63 -12.23
N GLY A 39 2.02 2.34 -12.82
CA GLY A 39 0.73 1.75 -13.15
C GLY A 39 0.02 1.22 -11.91
N ALA A 40 0.22 1.88 -10.77
CA ALA A 40 -0.25 1.37 -9.50
C ALA A 40 -1.76 1.53 -9.34
N ILE A 41 -2.39 0.48 -8.83
CA ILE A 41 -3.76 0.51 -8.36
C ILE A 41 -3.75 0.01 -6.93
N SER A 42 -4.35 0.77 -6.02
CA SER A 42 -4.19 0.50 -4.61
C SER A 42 -5.52 0.21 -3.92
N THR A 43 -5.40 -0.50 -2.80
CA THR A 43 -6.53 -0.78 -1.93
C THR A 43 -6.13 -0.64 -0.47
N SER A 44 -7.12 -0.36 0.34
CA SER A 44 -7.05 -0.36 1.79
C SER A 44 -8.47 -0.22 2.32
N HIS A 45 -8.65 -0.50 3.60
CA HIS A 45 -9.94 -0.31 4.26
C HIS A 45 -9.68 -0.16 5.76
N PRO A 46 -10.36 0.78 6.45
CA PRO A 46 -10.10 0.99 7.88
C PRO A 46 -10.42 -0.24 8.75
N ASP A 47 -11.27 -1.14 8.27
CA ASP A 47 -11.60 -2.37 9.00
C ASP A 47 -10.72 -3.56 8.62
N ALA A 48 -9.78 -3.38 7.71
CA ALA A 48 -8.81 -4.40 7.33
C ALA A 48 -7.44 -4.06 7.93
N THR A 49 -6.62 -5.08 8.19
CA THR A 49 -5.23 -4.89 8.59
C THR A 49 -4.30 -5.36 7.49
N ILE A 50 -3.20 -4.64 7.29
CA ILE A 50 -2.22 -4.96 6.27
C ILE A 50 -0.90 -5.29 6.94
N SER A 51 -0.23 -6.34 6.47
CA SER A 51 1.12 -6.65 6.92
C SER A 51 2.06 -6.84 5.74
N PHE A 52 3.32 -6.42 5.95
CA PHE A 52 4.40 -6.58 4.98
C PHE A 52 5.53 -7.33 5.66
N ALA A 53 6.16 -8.25 4.92
CA ALA A 53 7.34 -8.95 5.41
C ALA A 53 8.38 -9.02 4.30
N GLY A 54 9.62 -8.64 4.60
CA GLY A 54 10.72 -8.67 3.66
C GLY A 54 11.61 -7.44 3.75
N ARG A 55 12.61 -7.38 2.87
CA ARG A 55 13.52 -6.24 2.80
C ARG A 55 12.98 -5.20 1.85
N LEU A 56 12.79 -3.99 2.36
CA LEU A 56 12.13 -2.90 1.65
C LEU A 56 13.01 -1.68 1.56
N THR A 57 12.99 -1.02 0.41
CA THR A 57 13.47 0.34 0.26
C THR A 57 12.31 1.27 0.59
N HIS A 58 12.58 2.30 1.36
CA HIS A 58 11.58 3.31 1.74
C HIS A 58 11.86 4.58 0.95
N TYR A 59 11.00 4.89 -0.01
CA TYR A 59 11.14 6.09 -0.83
C TYR A 59 10.14 7.15 -0.39
N ARG A 60 10.58 8.37 -0.22
CA ARG A 60 9.75 9.50 0.19
C ARG A 60 9.84 10.63 -0.81
N PHE A 61 8.71 11.27 -1.08
CA PHE A 61 8.64 12.44 -1.95
C PHE A 61 7.47 13.35 -1.51
N GLY A 62 7.34 14.51 -2.17
CA GLY A 62 6.30 15.48 -1.83
C GLY A 62 6.44 15.97 -0.41
N HIS A 63 5.43 15.79 0.43
CA HIS A 63 5.49 16.17 1.85
C HIS A 63 6.40 15.27 2.68
N ARG A 64 6.90 14.18 2.09
CA ARG A 64 7.84 13.25 2.71
C ARG A 64 7.34 12.65 4.03
N LYS A 65 6.04 12.41 4.13
CA LYS A 65 5.42 11.85 5.33
C LYS A 65 5.19 10.35 5.23
N SER A 66 5.02 9.81 4.02
CA SER A 66 4.78 8.39 3.82
C SER A 66 5.97 7.73 3.15
N ASP A 67 6.14 6.44 3.45
CA ASP A 67 7.14 5.59 2.85
C ASP A 67 6.49 4.78 1.73
N TYR A 68 7.02 4.93 0.53
CA TYR A 68 6.63 4.09 -0.60
C TYR A 68 7.58 2.90 -0.59
N LEU A 69 7.00 1.70 -0.43
CA LEU A 69 7.75 0.49 -0.10
C LEU A 69 8.06 -0.30 -1.37
N ILE A 70 9.34 -0.54 -1.58
CA ILE A 70 9.85 -1.13 -2.82
C ILE A 70 10.75 -2.31 -2.45
N CYS A 71 10.53 -3.47 -3.08
CA CYS A 71 11.37 -4.64 -2.84
C CYS A 71 12.83 -4.32 -3.19
N VAL A 72 13.73 -4.59 -2.25
CA VAL A 72 15.17 -4.36 -2.44
C VAL A 72 15.71 -5.20 -3.59
N ASP A 73 15.18 -6.42 -3.78
CA ASP A 73 15.72 -7.38 -4.74
C ASP A 73 15.16 -7.22 -6.15
N CYS A 74 13.86 -6.98 -6.31
CA CYS A 74 13.26 -6.91 -7.65
C CYS A 74 12.76 -5.53 -8.05
N GLY A 75 12.75 -4.55 -7.12
CA GLY A 75 12.32 -3.19 -7.43
C GLY A 75 10.82 -2.99 -7.52
N CYS A 76 10.02 -3.98 -7.16
CA CYS A 76 8.57 -3.88 -7.24
C CYS A 76 8.03 -2.95 -6.16
N TYR A 77 7.19 -1.99 -6.56
CA TYR A 77 6.44 -1.15 -5.61
C TYR A 77 5.29 -1.97 -5.04
N VAL A 78 5.33 -2.25 -3.74
CA VAL A 78 4.36 -3.16 -3.11
C VAL A 78 3.25 -2.43 -2.33
N GLY A 79 3.50 -1.23 -1.89
CA GLY A 79 2.53 -0.46 -1.12
C GLY A 79 3.18 0.71 -0.42
N ALA A 80 2.41 1.43 0.36
CA ALA A 80 2.91 2.59 1.07
C ALA A 80 2.45 2.55 2.53
N ALA A 81 3.24 3.14 3.41
CA ALA A 81 2.93 3.21 4.83
C ALA A 81 3.20 4.60 5.38
N VAL A 82 2.42 4.99 6.38
CA VAL A 82 2.56 6.27 7.05
C VAL A 82 2.33 6.08 8.54
N GLU A 83 3.03 6.88 9.35
CA GLU A 83 2.79 6.92 10.79
C GLU A 83 2.04 8.21 11.11
N ILE A 84 0.90 8.09 11.77
CA ILE A 84 0.05 9.22 12.15
C ILE A 84 -0.36 9.00 13.60
N ASP A 85 -0.06 9.98 14.47
CA ASP A 85 -0.40 9.93 15.90
C ASP A 85 0.09 8.65 16.58
N GLY A 86 1.27 8.17 16.19
CA GLY A 86 1.90 6.99 16.78
C GLY A 86 1.39 5.65 16.24
N ALA A 87 0.46 5.66 15.29
CA ALA A 87 -0.07 4.44 14.67
C ALA A 87 0.36 4.37 13.20
N ARG A 88 0.57 3.16 12.70
CA ARG A 88 0.95 2.94 11.30
C ARG A 88 -0.25 2.54 10.47
N TYR A 89 -0.36 3.14 9.30
CA TYR A 89 -1.40 2.87 8.33
C TYR A 89 -0.77 2.59 6.97
N ALA A 90 -1.41 1.77 6.15
CA ALA A 90 -0.85 1.40 4.85
C ALA A 90 -1.90 1.18 3.77
N ILE A 91 -1.43 1.18 2.54
CA ILE A 91 -2.15 0.70 1.36
C ILE A 91 -1.30 -0.34 0.66
N LEU A 92 -1.96 -1.21 -0.10
CA LEU A 92 -1.28 -2.18 -0.98
C LEU A 92 -1.41 -1.76 -2.44
N ASN A 93 -0.34 -1.92 -3.20
CA ASN A 93 -0.41 -1.84 -4.65
C ASN A 93 -0.86 -3.19 -5.19
N VAL A 94 -2.15 -3.31 -5.46
CA VAL A 94 -2.80 -4.56 -5.88
C VAL A 94 -2.10 -5.18 -7.09
N ARG A 95 -1.73 -4.35 -8.08
CA ARG A 95 -1.06 -4.83 -9.29
C ARG A 95 0.35 -5.31 -9.00
N GLY A 96 1.09 -4.59 -8.16
CA GLY A 96 2.47 -4.95 -7.84
C GLY A 96 2.60 -6.25 -7.06
N VAL A 97 1.66 -6.54 -6.17
CA VAL A 97 1.70 -7.75 -5.35
C VAL A 97 0.78 -8.86 -5.87
N ASP A 98 0.15 -8.62 -7.01
CA ASP A 98 -0.74 -9.59 -7.64
C ASP A 98 -1.81 -10.12 -6.67
N LEU A 99 -2.48 -9.19 -5.99
CA LEU A 99 -3.48 -9.54 -4.98
C LEU A 99 -4.71 -10.14 -5.67
N PRO A 100 -5.20 -11.31 -5.21
CA PRO A 100 -6.33 -11.98 -5.87
C PRO A 100 -7.66 -11.28 -5.62
N GLY A 101 -8.64 -11.47 -6.52
CA GLY A 101 -10.00 -11.00 -6.33
C GLY A 101 -10.32 -9.67 -7.00
N PHE A 102 -9.42 -9.12 -7.80
CA PHE A 102 -9.60 -7.81 -8.44
C PHE A 102 -9.70 -7.86 -9.96
N ASP A 103 -9.69 -9.04 -10.54
CA ASP A 103 -9.75 -9.20 -12.00
C ASP A 103 -11.02 -8.57 -12.58
N GLY A 104 -10.86 -7.81 -13.66
CA GLY A 104 -11.97 -7.18 -14.37
C GLY A 104 -12.57 -5.96 -13.68
N ARG A 105 -12.04 -5.55 -12.54
CA ARG A 105 -12.54 -4.36 -11.84
C ARG A 105 -11.83 -3.10 -12.33
N GLU A 106 -12.61 -2.04 -12.50
CA GLU A 106 -12.09 -0.73 -12.89
C GLU A 106 -11.69 0.08 -11.66
N PRO A 107 -10.43 0.56 -11.58
CA PRO A 107 -10.04 1.42 -10.47
C PRO A 107 -10.64 2.80 -10.61
N GLN A 108 -10.94 3.42 -9.48
CA GLN A 108 -11.42 4.79 -9.44
C GLN A 108 -10.22 5.74 -9.46
N PRO A 109 -10.15 6.66 -10.44
CA PRO A 109 -9.08 7.67 -10.44
C PRO A 109 -9.22 8.59 -9.24
N MET A 110 -8.10 8.87 -8.57
CA MET A 110 -8.06 9.72 -7.38
C MET A 110 -7.00 10.80 -7.56
N VAL A 111 -7.39 12.05 -7.29
CA VAL A 111 -6.49 13.21 -7.37
C VAL A 111 -6.43 13.84 -5.98
N TYR A 112 -5.22 13.92 -5.43
CA TYR A 112 -5.00 14.44 -4.08
C TYR A 112 -4.10 15.68 -4.04
N ASP A 113 -3.85 16.30 -5.21
CA ASP A 113 -2.86 17.36 -5.34
C ASP A 113 -3.17 18.62 -4.52
N ASP A 114 -4.46 18.88 -4.28
CA ASP A 114 -4.88 20.09 -3.58
C ASP A 114 -5.04 19.91 -2.07
N GLU A 115 -4.73 18.73 -1.55
CA GLU A 115 -4.82 18.48 -0.12
C GLU A 115 -3.71 19.20 0.64
N THR A 116 -4.07 19.79 1.80
CA THR A 116 -3.07 20.23 2.76
C THR A 116 -2.48 19.00 3.45
N PRO A 117 -1.30 19.12 4.11
CA PRO A 117 -0.75 17.99 4.89
C PRO A 117 -1.73 17.46 5.94
N GLU A 118 -2.50 18.35 6.60
CA GLU A 118 -3.49 17.97 7.61
C GLU A 118 -4.67 17.20 7.00
N GLU A 119 -5.17 17.66 5.85
CA GLU A 119 -6.24 16.97 5.12
C GLU A 119 -5.80 15.60 4.65
N ARG A 120 -4.55 15.49 4.18
CA ARG A 120 -3.98 14.23 3.73
C ARG A 120 -3.85 13.24 4.89
N ALA A 121 -3.36 13.70 6.04
CA ALA A 121 -3.24 12.84 7.22
C ALA A 121 -4.62 12.34 7.68
N ALA A 122 -5.62 13.22 7.70
CA ALA A 122 -6.98 12.86 8.09
C ALA A 122 -7.58 11.81 7.13
N ARG A 123 -7.39 11.99 5.83
CA ARG A 123 -7.87 11.03 4.82
C ARG A 123 -7.21 9.67 5.00
N ARG A 124 -5.89 9.66 5.17
CA ARG A 124 -5.15 8.40 5.34
C ARG A 124 -5.58 7.67 6.59
N LYS A 125 -5.75 8.39 7.70
CA LYS A 125 -6.22 7.78 8.95
C LYS A 125 -7.62 7.19 8.80
N ALA A 126 -8.49 7.81 8.02
CA ALA A 126 -9.86 7.37 7.81
C ALA A 126 -9.99 6.23 6.80
N ARG A 127 -9.08 6.12 5.83
CA ARG A 127 -9.24 5.22 4.69
C ARG A 127 -8.18 4.15 4.57
N TRP A 128 -6.97 4.41 5.07
CA TRP A 128 -5.90 3.42 5.03
C TRP A 128 -6.11 2.39 6.12
N SER A 129 -5.46 1.25 5.97
CA SER A 129 -5.57 0.14 6.91
C SER A 129 -4.52 0.25 8.00
N PRO A 130 -4.85 -0.09 9.27
CA PRO A 130 -3.81 -0.33 10.26
C PRO A 130 -2.80 -1.35 9.73
N ALA A 131 -1.51 -1.16 10.02
CA ALA A 131 -0.48 -1.95 9.35
C ALA A 131 0.69 -2.31 10.26
N ASP A 132 1.31 -3.44 9.92
CA ASP A 132 2.56 -3.91 10.51
C ASP A 132 3.61 -4.14 9.43
N LEU A 133 4.85 -3.76 9.72
CA LEU A 133 5.99 -4.06 8.87
C LEU A 133 6.97 -4.96 9.63
N THR A 134 7.34 -6.08 9.01
CA THR A 134 8.41 -6.93 9.50
C THR A 134 9.53 -6.90 8.46
N GLU A 135 10.56 -6.11 8.73
CA GLU A 135 11.68 -5.99 7.82
C GLU A 135 12.76 -7.01 8.18
N LEU A 136 13.19 -7.78 7.18
CA LEU A 136 14.29 -8.71 7.34
C LEU A 136 15.59 -7.94 7.20
N GLN A 137 16.47 -8.14 8.17
CA GLN A 137 17.79 -7.52 8.11
C GLN A 137 18.61 -8.19 7.02
N PRO A 138 19.41 -7.44 6.24
CA PRO A 138 20.30 -8.05 5.27
C PRO A 138 21.29 -8.95 5.99
N SER A 139 21.57 -10.11 5.39
CA SER A 139 22.57 -11.01 5.91
C SER A 139 23.93 -10.33 5.87
N ALA A 140 24.63 -10.40 6.98
CA ALA A 140 25.97 -9.81 7.05
C ALA A 140 26.95 -10.59 6.16
#